data_bbe164c02c2ef77046cffd2eda467125
#
_entry.id   bbe164c02c2ef77046cffd2eda467125
#
_cell.length_a   1.000
_cell.length_b   1.000
_cell.length_c   1.000
_cell.angle_alpha   90.00
_cell.angle_beta   90.00
_cell.angle_gamma   90.00
#
_symmetry.space_group_name_H-M   'P 1'
#
loop_
_entity.id
_entity.type
_entity.pdbx_description
1 polymer ?
#
loop_
_entity_poly.entity_id
_entity_poly.type
_entity_poly.pdbx_seq_one_letter_code
_entity_poly.pdbx_strand_id
1 'polypeptide(L)'
;HDLSSIGKYCDRVVLLNKGEKLAEGGAKEMVNLYRRVLVNQYDDADLEENTDDAEEGQTTENQAAGADVSLKAHTGSGKAMKDSLNLNPKVLEYGSKLGEIVDFAIRDDTGMITNVIEKGKEFSVQMKVKFQADVNDPIFAFTLKDLKGTEITGTNTMYEHTPLKPQKAGDVREITFKQVMPLEAGEYMLCLGCTGYKDGDFTVFH
;
A
#
# COMPACT_ATOMS: atom_id res chain seq x y z
N HIS A 1 -7.33 -15.79 7.87
CA HIS A 1 -7.29 -14.41 7.31
C HIS A 1 -5.92 -13.74 7.42
N ASP A 2 -4.88 -14.51 7.76
CA ASP A 2 -3.51 -14.01 7.78
C ASP A 2 -2.85 -14.23 6.43
N LEU A 3 -2.95 -13.22 5.57
CA LEU A 3 -2.37 -13.25 4.23
C LEU A 3 -0.83 -13.24 4.27
N SER A 4 -0.24 -12.69 5.33
CA SER A 4 1.21 -12.67 5.52
C SER A 4 1.75 -14.07 5.74
N SER A 5 1.06 -14.89 6.56
CA SER A 5 1.40 -16.31 6.74
C SER A 5 1.30 -17.12 5.44
N ILE A 6 0.29 -16.84 4.61
CA ILE A 6 0.17 -17.48 3.30
C ILE A 6 1.39 -17.14 2.44
N GLY A 7 1.76 -15.86 2.35
CA GLY A 7 2.93 -15.41 1.59
C GLY A 7 4.26 -16.01 2.09
N LYS A 8 4.37 -16.27 3.42
CA LYS A 8 5.60 -16.75 4.05
C LYS A 8 5.78 -18.27 3.98
N TYR A 9 4.69 -19.04 4.06
CA TYR A 9 4.76 -20.49 4.29
C TYR A 9 4.17 -21.33 3.16
N CYS A 10 3.49 -20.73 2.19
CA CYS A 10 2.85 -21.46 1.09
C CYS A 10 3.55 -21.19 -0.23
N ASP A 11 4.03 -22.22 -0.90
CA ASP A 11 4.56 -22.14 -2.26
C ASP A 11 3.43 -22.05 -3.30
N ARG A 12 2.31 -22.68 -3.00
CA ARG A 12 1.14 -22.77 -3.87
C ARG A 12 -0.14 -22.52 -3.09
N VAL A 13 -1.04 -21.74 -3.65
CA VAL A 13 -2.31 -21.34 -3.05
C VAL A 13 -3.44 -21.59 -4.04
N VAL A 14 -4.55 -22.12 -3.54
CA VAL A 14 -5.80 -22.23 -4.28
C VAL A 14 -6.78 -21.21 -3.73
N LEU A 15 -7.27 -20.34 -4.59
CA LEU A 15 -8.29 -19.35 -4.25
C LEU A 15 -9.69 -19.91 -4.52
N LEU A 16 -10.50 -19.94 -3.47
CA LEU A 16 -11.89 -20.33 -3.56
C LEU A 16 -12.80 -19.11 -3.41
N ASN A 17 -13.83 -19.03 -4.24
CA ASN A 17 -14.86 -18.02 -4.13
C ASN A 17 -16.24 -18.69 -4.25
N LYS A 18 -17.13 -18.43 -3.29
CA LYS A 18 -18.50 -18.99 -3.23
C LYS A 18 -18.58 -20.52 -3.42
N GLY A 19 -17.54 -21.23 -2.98
CA GLY A 19 -17.48 -22.72 -3.06
C GLY A 19 -16.86 -23.26 -4.35
N GLU A 20 -16.49 -22.40 -5.30
CA GLU A 20 -15.82 -22.79 -6.53
C GLU A 20 -14.35 -22.38 -6.52
N LYS A 21 -13.51 -23.15 -7.23
CA LYS A 21 -12.10 -22.79 -7.45
C LYS A 21 -12.02 -21.65 -8.45
N LEU A 22 -11.60 -20.47 -7.98
CA LEU A 22 -11.44 -19.30 -8.81
C LEU A 22 -10.09 -19.29 -9.52
N ALA A 23 -9.01 -19.55 -8.78
CA ALA A 23 -7.65 -19.56 -9.33
C ALA A 23 -6.72 -20.42 -8.48
N GLU A 24 -5.52 -20.70 -9.02
CA GLU A 24 -4.45 -21.41 -8.33
C GLU A 24 -3.10 -20.94 -8.88
N GLY A 25 -2.14 -20.66 -7.97
CA GLY A 25 -0.82 -20.16 -8.37
C GLY A 25 0.07 -19.86 -7.18
N GLY A 26 1.10 -19.07 -7.40
CA GLY A 26 2.03 -18.62 -6.37
C GLY A 26 1.35 -17.80 -5.27
N ALA A 27 1.88 -17.85 -4.05
CA ALA A 27 1.26 -17.20 -2.89
C ALA A 27 1.05 -15.70 -3.11
N LYS A 28 2.04 -14.98 -3.66
CA LYS A 28 1.97 -13.55 -3.94
C LYS A 28 0.82 -13.18 -4.88
N GLU A 29 0.69 -13.91 -5.96
CA GLU A 29 -0.34 -13.70 -6.99
C GLU A 29 -1.73 -13.96 -6.45
N MET A 30 -1.90 -15.09 -5.76
CA MET A 30 -3.19 -15.48 -5.20
C MET A 30 -3.63 -14.55 -4.07
N VAL A 31 -2.72 -14.02 -3.25
CA VAL A 31 -3.03 -13.00 -2.24
C VAL A 31 -3.48 -11.70 -2.90
N ASN A 32 -2.83 -11.28 -3.99
CA ASN A 32 -3.24 -10.09 -4.73
C ASN A 32 -4.62 -10.29 -5.39
N LEU A 33 -4.84 -11.43 -6.05
CA LEU A 33 -6.14 -11.75 -6.63
C LEU A 33 -7.24 -11.82 -5.55
N TYR A 34 -6.96 -12.42 -4.39
CA TYR A 34 -7.89 -12.43 -3.26
C TYR A 34 -8.30 -11.03 -2.82
N ARG A 35 -7.34 -10.09 -2.71
CA ARG A 35 -7.64 -8.69 -2.38
C ARG A 35 -8.56 -8.04 -3.41
N ARG A 36 -8.35 -8.30 -4.70
CA ARG A 36 -9.20 -7.79 -5.79
C ARG A 36 -10.60 -8.40 -5.74
N VAL A 37 -10.69 -9.70 -5.46
CA VAL A 37 -11.98 -10.39 -5.27
C VAL A 37 -12.78 -9.78 -4.10
N LEU A 38 -12.13 -9.46 -2.98
CA LEU A 38 -12.77 -8.83 -1.82
C LEU A 38 -13.41 -7.48 -2.14
N VAL A 39 -12.85 -6.72 -3.09
CA VAL A 39 -13.38 -5.42 -3.51
C VAL A 39 -14.20 -5.50 -4.81
N ASN A 40 -14.58 -6.71 -5.24
CA ASN A 40 -15.31 -6.97 -6.49
C ASN A 40 -14.62 -6.38 -7.74
N GLN A 41 -13.29 -6.38 -7.76
CA GLN A 41 -12.45 -5.87 -8.86
C GLN A 41 -11.58 -6.99 -9.41
N TYR A 42 -12.17 -7.98 -10.03
CA TYR A 42 -11.47 -9.00 -10.80
C TYR A 42 -12.26 -9.31 -12.07
N ASP A 43 -11.55 -9.57 -13.14
CA ASP A 43 -12.10 -10.01 -14.42
C ASP A 43 -11.55 -11.41 -14.76
N ASP A 44 -12.24 -12.17 -15.59
CA ASP A 44 -11.79 -13.51 -16.02
C ASP A 44 -10.41 -13.48 -16.70
N ALA A 45 -10.02 -12.36 -17.30
CA ALA A 45 -8.69 -12.13 -17.86
C ALA A 45 -7.57 -12.16 -16.82
N ASP A 46 -7.85 -11.85 -15.55
CA ASP A 46 -6.89 -11.91 -14.44
C ASP A 46 -6.46 -13.35 -14.10
N LEU A 47 -7.15 -14.35 -14.63
CA LEU A 47 -6.91 -15.76 -14.36
C LEU A 47 -5.87 -16.39 -15.32
N GLU A 48 -5.56 -15.74 -16.45
CA GLU A 48 -4.73 -16.31 -17.51
C GLU A 48 -3.27 -15.79 -17.53
N GLU A 49 -2.91 -14.74 -16.80
CA GLU A 49 -1.63 -14.03 -16.96
C GLU A 49 -0.49 -14.42 -16.02
N ASN A 50 -0.50 -15.57 -15.34
CA ASN A 50 0.58 -15.82 -14.39
C ASN A 50 1.20 -17.21 -14.49
N THR A 51 2.14 -17.36 -15.43
CA THR A 51 3.21 -18.35 -15.33
C THR A 51 4.55 -17.65 -15.51
N ASP A 52 5.41 -17.90 -14.50
CA ASP A 52 6.85 -17.71 -14.43
C ASP A 52 7.38 -16.53 -13.62
N ASP A 53 8.15 -16.91 -12.68
CA ASP A 53 9.45 -16.58 -12.12
C ASP A 53 9.50 -16.43 -10.59
N ALA A 54 10.13 -17.44 -9.98
CA ALA A 54 10.53 -17.48 -8.59
C ALA A 54 12.03 -17.21 -8.46
N GLU A 55 12.46 -16.34 -7.53
CA GLU A 55 13.77 -16.43 -6.91
C GLU A 55 13.74 -16.08 -5.40
N GLU A 56 14.58 -16.77 -4.64
CA GLU A 56 14.57 -16.88 -3.18
C GLU A 56 15.37 -15.80 -2.45
N GLY A 57 14.93 -15.39 -1.25
CA GLY A 57 15.70 -14.58 -0.32
C GLY A 57 15.14 -14.55 1.12
N GLN A 58 16.01 -14.69 2.10
CA GLN A 58 15.76 -14.96 3.52
C GLN A 58 15.28 -13.79 4.37
N THR A 59 14.54 -14.12 5.42
CA THR A 59 13.91 -13.24 6.44
C THR A 59 14.82 -12.89 7.62
N THR A 60 14.65 -11.69 8.18
CA THR A 60 14.93 -11.37 9.60
C THR A 60 13.91 -10.37 10.15
N GLU A 61 13.43 -10.62 11.36
CA GLU A 61 12.45 -9.80 12.08
C GLU A 61 13.10 -8.59 12.77
N ASN A 62 12.47 -7.40 12.71
CA ASN A 62 12.80 -6.30 13.61
C ASN A 62 11.57 -5.40 13.90
N GLN A 63 11.54 -4.87 15.12
CA GLN A 63 10.47 -4.08 15.72
C GLN A 63 10.39 -2.65 15.14
N ALA A 64 9.17 -2.16 14.99
CA ALA A 64 8.87 -0.83 14.47
C ALA A 64 9.17 0.29 15.46
N ALA A 65 9.83 1.35 15.00
CA ALA A 65 9.91 2.64 15.68
C ALA A 65 8.64 3.46 15.35
N GLY A 66 8.13 4.24 16.32
CA GLY A 66 6.93 5.06 16.15
C GLY A 66 7.05 6.05 14.98
N ALA A 67 5.93 6.29 14.31
CA ALA A 67 5.85 7.19 13.17
C ALA A 67 5.20 8.53 13.56
N ASP A 68 5.68 9.61 12.98
CA ASP A 68 5.03 10.93 13.05
C ASP A 68 4.21 11.18 11.78
N VAL A 69 2.97 11.63 11.90
CA VAL A 69 2.04 11.84 10.79
C VAL A 69 1.67 13.31 10.69
N SER A 70 1.86 13.88 9.51
CA SER A 70 1.46 15.26 9.18
C SER A 70 0.42 15.27 8.06
N LEU A 71 -0.66 16.05 8.26
CA LEU A 71 -1.75 16.23 7.30
C LEU A 71 -1.83 17.69 6.84
N LYS A 72 -1.87 17.90 5.53
CA LYS A 72 -2.05 19.22 4.92
C LYS A 72 -3.16 19.22 3.88
N ALA A 73 -3.92 20.32 3.79
CA ALA A 73 -4.77 20.59 2.63
C ALA A 73 -3.89 21.05 1.46
N HIS A 74 -4.09 20.48 0.28
CA HIS A 74 -3.26 20.82 -0.90
C HIS A 74 -3.99 21.77 -1.84
N THR A 75 -3.30 22.85 -2.19
CA THR A 75 -3.71 23.81 -3.24
C THR A 75 -2.49 24.09 -4.11
N GLY A 76 -2.35 23.39 -5.25
CA GLY A 76 -1.26 23.71 -6.17
C GLY A 76 -1.08 22.70 -7.31
N SER A 77 -0.79 23.22 -8.49
CA SER A 77 -0.43 22.49 -9.71
C SER A 77 1.09 22.51 -9.87
N GLY A 78 1.71 21.34 -9.94
CA GLY A 78 3.14 21.13 -10.21
C GLY A 78 3.36 19.75 -10.82
N LYS A 79 4.59 19.48 -11.32
CA LYS A 79 5.01 18.16 -11.78
C LYS A 79 4.76 17.13 -10.66
N ALA A 80 4.23 15.95 -11.02
CA ALA A 80 3.95 14.91 -10.04
C ALA A 80 5.24 14.46 -9.35
N MET A 81 5.18 14.26 -8.03
CA MET A 81 6.35 13.84 -7.24
C MET A 81 6.80 12.42 -7.64
N LYS A 82 5.85 11.55 -7.93
CA LYS A 82 6.09 10.16 -8.38
C LYS A 82 6.91 10.08 -9.66
N ASP A 83 6.89 11.10 -10.52
CA ASP A 83 7.68 11.14 -11.77
C ASP A 83 9.19 11.18 -11.52
N SER A 84 9.61 11.50 -10.30
CA SER A 84 11.02 11.52 -9.89
C SER A 84 11.48 10.20 -9.27
N LEU A 85 10.58 9.22 -9.13
CA LEU A 85 10.85 7.91 -8.58
C LEU A 85 11.02 6.87 -9.70
N ASN A 86 11.83 5.85 -9.44
CA ASN A 86 11.87 4.66 -10.27
C ASN A 86 10.73 3.73 -9.83
N LEU A 87 9.63 3.75 -10.58
CA LEU A 87 8.42 3.01 -10.24
C LEU A 87 8.49 1.58 -10.77
N ASN A 88 7.91 0.65 -10.01
CA ASN A 88 7.71 -0.72 -10.48
C ASN A 88 6.75 -0.70 -11.68
N PRO A 89 7.13 -1.22 -12.85
CA PRO A 89 6.24 -1.27 -14.02
C PRO A 89 5.04 -2.21 -13.84
N LYS A 90 5.11 -3.13 -12.85
CA LYS A 90 4.02 -4.04 -12.49
C LYS A 90 3.28 -3.56 -11.23
N VAL A 91 2.96 -2.25 -11.16
CA VAL A 91 2.14 -1.72 -10.06
C VAL A 91 0.75 -2.34 -10.12
N LEU A 92 0.30 -2.84 -8.97
CA LEU A 92 -1.07 -3.32 -8.81
C LEU A 92 -1.88 -2.26 -8.08
N GLU A 93 -2.89 -1.73 -8.74
CA GLU A 93 -3.86 -0.80 -8.16
C GLU A 93 -5.23 -1.46 -8.07
N TYR A 94 -5.88 -1.34 -6.91
CA TYR A 94 -7.25 -1.83 -6.71
C TYR A 94 -7.95 -0.99 -5.64
N GLY A 95 -9.28 -1.09 -5.57
CA GLY A 95 -10.12 -0.34 -4.64
C GLY A 95 -11.28 0.36 -5.35
N SER A 96 -12.23 0.85 -4.59
CA SER A 96 -13.45 1.50 -5.10
C SER A 96 -13.21 2.87 -5.75
N LYS A 97 -11.99 3.41 -5.65
CA LYS A 97 -11.59 4.75 -6.11
C LYS A 97 -12.38 5.91 -5.46
N LEU A 98 -13.04 5.66 -4.33
CA LEU A 98 -13.68 6.72 -3.54
C LEU A 98 -12.67 7.74 -2.98
N GLY A 99 -11.43 7.28 -2.70
CA GLY A 99 -10.25 8.10 -2.43
C GLY A 99 -9.10 7.57 -3.27
N GLU A 100 -8.63 8.33 -4.22
CA GLU A 100 -7.59 7.93 -5.16
C GLU A 100 -6.25 8.55 -4.81
N ILE A 101 -5.20 7.72 -4.69
CA ILE A 101 -3.82 8.19 -4.50
C ILE A 101 -3.31 8.70 -5.85
N VAL A 102 -3.34 10.02 -6.03
CA VAL A 102 -2.99 10.65 -7.31
C VAL A 102 -1.50 10.95 -7.44
N ASP A 103 -0.80 11.11 -6.32
CA ASP A 103 0.64 11.40 -6.29
C ASP A 103 1.28 10.89 -4.99
N PHE A 104 2.58 10.59 -5.02
CA PHE A 104 3.32 10.15 -3.85
C PHE A 104 4.83 10.37 -4.02
N ALA A 105 5.55 10.37 -2.89
CA ALA A 105 7.01 10.42 -2.85
C ALA A 105 7.54 9.66 -1.63
N ILE A 106 8.79 9.21 -1.75
CA ILE A 106 9.65 8.88 -0.61
C ILE A 106 10.73 9.97 -0.57
N ARG A 107 11.06 10.44 0.63
CA ARG A 107 12.13 11.42 0.84
C ARG A 107 13.08 10.92 1.90
N ASP A 108 14.36 11.16 1.67
CA ASP A 108 15.42 10.94 2.65
C ASP A 108 15.46 12.02 3.75
N ASP A 109 16.43 11.93 4.65
CA ASP A 109 16.65 12.87 5.76
C ASP A 109 17.03 14.29 5.29
N THR A 110 17.45 14.47 4.04
CA THR A 110 17.69 15.78 3.42
C THR A 110 16.45 16.37 2.74
N GLY A 111 15.36 15.58 2.62
CA GLY A 111 14.13 15.94 1.93
C GLY A 111 14.14 15.69 0.43
N MET A 112 15.20 15.07 -0.11
CA MET A 112 15.26 14.68 -1.53
C MET A 112 14.33 13.51 -1.82
N ILE A 113 13.63 13.56 -2.97
CA ILE A 113 12.84 12.44 -3.48
C ILE A 113 13.81 11.38 -4.01
N THR A 114 13.72 10.17 -3.44
CA THR A 114 14.65 9.09 -3.76
C THR A 114 14.01 7.72 -3.53
N ASN A 115 14.53 6.69 -4.21
CA ASN A 115 14.22 5.29 -3.95
C ASN A 115 15.22 4.64 -2.98
N VAL A 116 16.23 5.39 -2.51
CA VAL A 116 17.29 4.86 -1.66
C VAL A 116 17.27 5.56 -0.31
N ILE A 117 17.03 4.79 0.76
CA ILE A 117 17.00 5.30 2.14
C ILE A 117 18.07 4.56 2.95
N GLU A 118 18.89 5.31 3.66
CA GLU A 118 19.92 4.74 4.54
C GLU A 118 19.30 4.20 5.84
N LYS A 119 19.77 3.04 6.29
CA LYS A 119 19.41 2.48 7.60
C LYS A 119 19.75 3.45 8.72
N GLY A 120 18.83 3.60 9.66
CA GLY A 120 18.98 4.47 10.83
C GLY A 120 18.78 5.96 10.54
N LYS A 121 18.50 6.35 9.30
CA LYS A 121 18.16 7.73 8.92
C LYS A 121 16.67 7.96 8.91
N GLU A 122 16.27 9.21 9.15
CA GLU A 122 14.88 9.63 8.99
C GLU A 122 14.49 9.57 7.50
N PHE A 123 13.30 9.13 7.23
CA PHE A 123 12.68 9.20 5.90
C PHE A 123 11.21 9.58 6.03
N SER A 124 10.62 10.04 4.97
CA SER A 124 9.20 10.29 4.91
C SER A 124 8.54 9.65 3.69
N VAL A 125 7.33 9.13 3.91
CA VAL A 125 6.42 8.68 2.85
C VAL A 125 5.31 9.70 2.75
N GLN A 126 5.20 10.34 1.60
CA GLN A 126 4.22 11.37 1.30
C GLN A 126 3.25 10.85 0.26
N MET A 127 1.95 11.04 0.48
CA MET A 127 0.92 10.69 -0.50
C MET A 127 -0.11 11.80 -0.62
N LYS A 128 -0.62 11.99 -1.84
CA LYS A 128 -1.70 12.91 -2.16
C LYS A 128 -2.91 12.13 -2.59
N VAL A 129 -4.02 12.32 -1.89
CA VAL A 129 -5.26 11.60 -2.13
C VAL A 129 -6.36 12.56 -2.53
N LYS A 130 -7.04 12.26 -3.64
CA LYS A 130 -8.22 12.97 -4.11
C LYS A 130 -9.46 12.13 -3.84
N PHE A 131 -10.47 12.71 -3.20
CA PHE A 131 -11.71 12.05 -2.91
C PHE A 131 -12.74 12.28 -4.03
N GLN A 132 -13.35 11.20 -4.50
CA GLN A 132 -14.38 11.22 -5.55
C GLN A 132 -15.80 11.22 -4.97
N ALA A 133 -15.95 10.93 -3.68
CA ALA A 133 -17.21 10.93 -2.95
C ALA A 133 -17.00 11.40 -1.50
N ASP A 134 -18.10 11.69 -0.81
CA ASP A 134 -18.08 11.94 0.63
C ASP A 134 -17.73 10.64 1.37
N VAL A 135 -16.75 10.71 2.25
CA VAL A 135 -16.28 9.56 3.03
C VAL A 135 -16.06 9.95 4.48
N ASN A 136 -16.36 9.03 5.39
CA ASN A 136 -16.10 9.19 6.81
C ASN A 136 -14.83 8.42 7.20
N ASP A 137 -14.13 8.94 8.20
CA ASP A 137 -13.00 8.31 8.85
C ASP A 137 -11.99 7.66 7.87
N PRO A 138 -11.46 8.43 6.89
CA PRO A 138 -10.48 7.89 5.97
C PRO A 138 -9.21 7.48 6.73
N ILE A 139 -8.68 6.32 6.38
CA ILE A 139 -7.48 5.74 6.97
C ILE A 139 -6.42 5.65 5.86
N PHE A 140 -5.28 6.28 6.09
CA PHE A 140 -4.15 6.20 5.20
C PHE A 140 -3.09 5.29 5.79
N ALA A 141 -2.41 4.55 4.93
CA ALA A 141 -1.40 3.59 5.34
C ALA A 141 -0.24 3.54 4.34
N PHE A 142 0.93 3.17 4.85
CA PHE A 142 1.98 2.62 4.02
C PHE A 142 2.50 1.34 4.63
N THR A 143 3.02 0.45 3.80
CA THR A 143 3.66 -0.80 4.21
C THR A 143 4.88 -1.03 3.34
N LEU A 144 5.99 -1.42 3.95
CA LEU A 144 7.16 -1.93 3.25
C LEU A 144 7.09 -3.46 3.26
N LYS A 145 7.22 -4.05 2.07
CA LYS A 145 7.17 -5.50 1.85
C LYS A 145 8.49 -5.97 1.25
N ASP A 146 8.85 -7.22 1.52
CA ASP A 146 9.90 -7.87 0.78
C ASP A 146 9.47 -8.18 -0.67
N LEU A 147 10.39 -8.68 -1.49
CA LEU A 147 10.10 -9.05 -2.89
C LEU A 147 9.12 -10.22 -3.02
N LYS A 148 8.95 -11.02 -1.97
CA LYS A 148 7.93 -12.09 -1.90
C LYS A 148 6.55 -11.57 -1.54
N GLY A 149 6.43 -10.28 -1.17
CA GLY A 149 5.18 -9.64 -0.78
C GLY A 149 4.84 -9.76 0.71
N THR A 150 5.77 -10.27 1.52
CA THR A 150 5.62 -10.33 2.98
C THR A 150 5.70 -8.91 3.56
N GLU A 151 4.76 -8.56 4.41
CA GLU A 151 4.76 -7.27 5.10
C GLU A 151 5.82 -7.27 6.19
N ILE A 152 6.79 -6.36 6.09
CA ILE A 152 7.92 -6.27 7.03
C ILE A 152 7.67 -5.18 8.07
N THR A 153 7.27 -3.99 7.63
CA THR A 153 6.95 -2.86 8.51
C THR A 153 6.00 -1.90 7.81
N GLY A 154 5.36 -1.07 8.57
CA GLY A 154 4.44 -0.04 8.07
C GLY A 154 3.62 0.54 9.19
N THR A 155 2.80 1.53 8.88
CA THR A 155 1.89 2.14 9.82
C THR A 155 0.67 2.72 9.10
N ASN A 156 -0.30 3.17 9.88
CA ASN A 156 -1.46 3.87 9.39
C ASN A 156 -1.91 4.96 10.36
N THR A 157 -2.77 5.84 9.89
CA THR A 157 -3.25 6.99 10.68
C THR A 157 -4.04 6.61 11.93
N MET A 158 -4.61 5.39 12.00
CA MET A 158 -5.26 4.91 13.23
C MET A 158 -4.23 4.55 14.31
N TYR A 159 -3.18 3.82 13.95
CA TYR A 159 -2.10 3.48 14.88
C TYR A 159 -1.38 4.73 15.39
N GLU A 160 -1.22 5.74 14.55
CA GLU A 160 -0.60 7.01 14.92
C GLU A 160 -1.56 7.95 15.69
N HIS A 161 -2.75 7.47 16.03
CA HIS A 161 -3.77 8.23 16.77
C HIS A 161 -4.06 9.61 16.17
N THR A 162 -3.95 9.75 14.84
CA THR A 162 -4.22 11.00 14.13
C THR A 162 -5.67 11.00 13.67
N PRO A 163 -6.56 11.74 14.38
CA PRO A 163 -7.98 11.78 14.02
C PRO A 163 -8.17 12.52 12.69
N LEU A 164 -8.87 11.89 11.78
CA LEU A 164 -9.17 12.44 10.47
C LEU A 164 -10.63 12.90 10.41
N LYS A 165 -10.82 14.10 9.87
CA LYS A 165 -12.17 14.62 9.62
C LYS A 165 -12.78 13.94 8.40
N PRO A 166 -14.12 13.85 8.31
CA PRO A 166 -14.80 13.47 7.09
C PRO A 166 -14.30 14.28 5.90
N GLN A 167 -14.21 13.66 4.74
CA GLN A 167 -13.78 14.28 3.49
C GLN A 167 -14.98 14.39 2.54
N LYS A 168 -14.96 15.43 1.72
CA LYS A 168 -15.98 15.68 0.71
C LYS A 168 -15.50 15.31 -0.69
N ALA A 169 -16.45 15.01 -1.57
CA ALA A 169 -16.15 14.85 -2.99
C ALA A 169 -15.39 16.09 -3.51
N GLY A 170 -14.26 15.84 -4.20
CA GLY A 170 -13.38 16.88 -4.73
C GLY A 170 -12.26 17.32 -3.76
N ASP A 171 -12.32 16.96 -2.49
CA ASP A 171 -11.24 17.26 -1.54
C ASP A 171 -9.95 16.57 -1.97
N VAL A 172 -8.83 17.28 -1.77
CA VAL A 172 -7.48 16.73 -1.93
C VAL A 172 -6.74 16.87 -0.62
N ARG A 173 -6.15 15.77 -0.15
CA ARG A 173 -5.36 15.72 1.08
C ARG A 173 -3.95 15.24 0.79
N GLU A 174 -3.01 15.84 1.48
CA GLU A 174 -1.61 15.43 1.48
C GLU A 174 -1.29 14.87 2.87
N ILE A 175 -0.80 13.64 2.90
CA ILE A 175 -0.46 12.89 4.11
C ILE A 175 1.02 12.59 4.06
N THR A 176 1.73 12.84 5.16
CA THR A 176 3.15 12.54 5.30
C THR A 176 3.37 11.72 6.57
N PHE A 177 3.95 10.55 6.40
CA PHE A 177 4.45 9.71 7.48
C PHE A 177 5.95 9.91 7.58
N LYS A 178 6.46 10.13 8.79
CA LYS A 178 7.88 10.23 9.08
C LYS A 178 8.31 9.09 9.98
N GLN A 179 9.39 8.43 9.61
CA GLN A 179 9.97 7.32 10.40
C GLN A 179 11.49 7.32 10.28
N VAL A 180 12.13 6.57 11.18
CA VAL A 180 13.54 6.18 11.02
C VAL A 180 13.57 4.81 10.35
N MET A 181 14.43 4.63 9.32
CA MET A 181 14.54 3.38 8.58
C MET A 181 15.09 2.25 9.47
N PRO A 182 14.29 1.26 9.85
CA PRO A 182 14.73 0.18 10.73
C PRO A 182 15.33 -1.00 9.97
N LEU A 183 15.17 -1.06 8.65
CA LEU A 183 15.46 -2.23 7.85
C LEU A 183 16.93 -2.31 7.47
N GLU A 184 17.42 -3.55 7.28
CA GLU A 184 18.75 -3.82 6.70
C GLU A 184 18.79 -3.44 5.22
N ALA A 185 20.01 -3.37 4.66
CA ALA A 185 20.20 -3.13 3.24
C ALA A 185 19.52 -4.24 2.42
N GLY A 186 18.69 -3.84 1.47
CA GLY A 186 17.90 -4.74 0.63
C GLY A 186 16.94 -4.00 -0.26
N GLU A 187 16.22 -4.74 -1.08
CA GLU A 187 15.16 -4.20 -1.93
C GLU A 187 13.80 -4.48 -1.29
N TYR A 188 12.98 -3.44 -1.21
CA TYR A 188 11.66 -3.49 -0.61
C TYR A 188 10.63 -2.82 -1.51
N MET A 189 9.41 -3.32 -1.46
CA MET A 189 8.28 -2.72 -2.16
C MET A 189 7.51 -1.81 -1.22
N LEU A 190 7.31 -0.56 -1.61
CA LEU A 190 6.39 0.35 -0.94
C LEU A 190 4.97 0.09 -1.43
N CYS A 191 4.06 -0.18 -0.49
CA CYS A 191 2.62 -0.23 -0.73
C CYS A 191 1.97 0.95 -0.02
N LEU A 192 1.11 1.66 -0.72
CA LEU A 192 0.31 2.75 -0.18
C LEU A 192 -1.15 2.31 -0.15
N GLY A 193 -1.90 2.79 0.84
CA GLY A 193 -3.31 2.43 0.98
C GLY A 193 -4.15 3.60 1.46
N CYS A 194 -5.37 3.66 0.94
CA CYS A 194 -6.42 4.52 1.43
C CYS A 194 -7.68 3.68 1.63
N THR A 195 -8.20 3.67 2.84
CA THR A 195 -9.41 2.94 3.24
C THR A 195 -10.31 3.85 4.06
N GLY A 196 -11.46 3.37 4.48
CA GLY A 196 -12.35 4.11 5.36
C GLY A 196 -13.74 3.49 5.40
N TYR A 197 -14.73 4.30 5.80
CA TYR A 197 -16.10 3.86 5.91
C TYR A 197 -16.99 4.64 4.94
N LYS A 198 -17.83 3.91 4.20
CA LYS A 198 -18.90 4.46 3.39
C LYS A 198 -20.22 3.81 3.79
N ASP A 199 -21.21 4.63 4.14
CA ASP A 199 -22.54 4.18 4.55
C ASP A 199 -22.51 3.15 5.72
N GLY A 200 -21.45 3.20 6.56
CA GLY A 200 -21.22 2.30 7.68
C GLY A 200 -20.37 1.07 7.37
N ASP A 201 -20.09 0.79 6.10
CA ASP A 201 -19.29 -0.35 5.66
C ASP A 201 -17.82 0.04 5.45
N PHE A 202 -16.91 -0.81 5.98
CA PHE A 202 -15.48 -0.65 5.73
C PHE A 202 -15.17 -0.94 4.26
N THR A 203 -14.49 0.00 3.62
CA THR A 203 -14.24 -0.06 2.17
C THR A 203 -12.79 0.31 1.87
N VAL A 204 -12.18 -0.44 0.96
CA VAL A 204 -10.88 -0.09 0.38
C VAL A 204 -11.11 0.94 -0.73
N PHE A 205 -10.46 2.10 -0.62
CA PHE A 205 -10.60 3.19 -1.59
C PHE A 205 -9.52 3.11 -2.68
N HIS A 206 -8.26 2.78 -2.26
CA HIS A 206 -7.10 2.60 -3.14
C HIS A 206 -6.05 1.71 -2.49
#